data_034cca57cb9892f06b8ae06a1e024e56
#
_entry.id   034cca57cb9892f06b8ae06a1e024e56
#
_cell.length_a   1.000
_cell.length_b   1.000
_cell.length_c   1.000
_cell.angle_alpha   90.00
_cell.angle_beta   90.00
_cell.angle_gamma   90.00
#
_symmetry.space_group_name_H-M   'P 1'
#
loop_
_entity.id
_entity.type
_entity.pdbx_description
1 polymer ?
#
loop_
_entity_poly.entity_id
_entity_poly.type
_entity_poly.pdbx_seq_one_letter_code
_entity_poly.pdbx_strand_id
1 'polypeptide(L)'
;MDEEYKPIITDEERATRRAQRAEARRKKQREKRRRLLRRLVPCGLLAVLCVGLVTVGAQLIEKPAPEMVKAERPFQVTSVASAPALEPYARAVSGPDTIQLGEDFPSRCAVLVDLDTRTVLAEKNADTVISPASMTKVLTVLVAAEHITEAELDDTFTMTIDITDYCYVNGCSVVGLMVDETVPVRELFYGTILSSGADAALGLATYVAGSQEAFVALMNEKLEELGIADTAHFTNCVGLYDEAHKCTVSDMAVILEAAMDNDLCREVLGARTYETLPTADHPEGQILSNWFLRRIED
;
A
#
# COMPACT_ATOMS: atom_id res chain seq x y z
N MET A 1 35.00 15.68 0.59
CA MET A 1 35.31 14.73 1.69
C MET A 1 34.15 13.77 1.69
N ASP A 2 34.35 12.67 0.95
CA ASP A 2 33.32 11.64 0.79
C ASP A 2 33.30 10.82 2.09
N GLU A 3 32.32 11.08 2.96
CA GLU A 3 32.00 10.15 4.03
C GLU A 3 31.30 8.93 3.42
N GLU A 4 32.08 7.88 3.24
CA GLU A 4 31.63 6.56 2.80
C GLU A 4 30.56 6.06 3.79
N TYR A 5 29.29 6.04 3.34
CA TYR A 5 28.16 5.52 4.12
C TYR A 5 28.42 4.05 4.48
N LYS A 6 28.81 3.79 5.72
CA LYS A 6 28.92 2.43 6.25
C LYS A 6 27.55 1.97 6.72
N PRO A 7 27.00 0.88 6.17
CA PRO A 7 25.74 0.33 6.65
C PRO A 7 25.88 -0.04 8.13
N ILE A 8 24.90 0.37 8.92
CA ILE A 8 24.85 0.18 10.40
C ILE A 8 24.91 -1.31 10.78
N ILE A 9 24.60 -2.22 9.85
CA ILE A 9 24.64 -3.65 10.05
C ILE A 9 25.43 -4.28 8.90
N THR A 10 26.45 -5.08 9.22
CA THR A 10 27.27 -5.78 8.23
C THR A 10 26.47 -6.89 7.54
N ASP A 11 26.90 -7.29 6.34
CA ASP A 11 26.24 -8.41 5.63
C ASP A 11 26.34 -9.73 6.41
N GLU A 12 27.38 -9.91 7.22
CA GLU A 12 27.56 -11.06 8.09
C GLU A 12 26.55 -11.06 9.26
N GLU A 13 26.28 -9.89 9.84
CA GLU A 13 25.23 -9.73 10.86
C GLU A 13 23.83 -9.95 10.27
N ARG A 14 23.57 -9.50 9.04
CA ARG A 14 22.32 -9.78 8.31
C ARG A 14 22.15 -11.28 8.08
N ALA A 15 23.21 -11.97 7.60
CA ALA A 15 23.19 -13.41 7.38
C ALA A 15 22.91 -14.16 8.68
N THR A 16 23.55 -13.76 9.78
CA THR A 16 23.37 -14.39 11.10
C THR A 16 21.93 -14.20 11.62
N ARG A 17 21.37 -13.00 11.49
CA ARG A 17 19.97 -12.72 11.86
C ARG A 17 18.99 -13.51 11.00
N ARG A 18 19.23 -13.60 9.66
CA ARG A 18 18.42 -14.44 8.75
C ARG A 18 18.44 -15.90 9.16
N ALA A 19 19.61 -16.43 9.51
CA ALA A 19 19.78 -17.82 9.97
C ALA A 19 19.03 -18.09 11.29
N GLN A 20 19.18 -17.22 12.29
CA GLN A 20 18.49 -17.33 13.59
C GLN A 20 16.96 -17.28 13.44
N ARG A 21 16.47 -16.37 12.60
CA ARG A 21 15.03 -16.23 12.33
C ARG A 21 14.49 -17.42 11.54
N ALA A 22 15.26 -17.95 10.57
CA ALA A 22 14.88 -19.19 9.85
C ALA A 22 14.78 -20.41 10.78
N GLU A 23 15.66 -20.50 11.76
CA GLU A 23 15.62 -21.58 12.76
C GLU A 23 14.40 -21.43 13.68
N ALA A 24 14.11 -20.22 14.15
CA ALA A 24 12.91 -19.91 14.94
C ALA A 24 11.62 -20.24 14.18
N ARG A 25 11.56 -19.91 12.86
CA ARG A 25 10.43 -20.29 11.99
C ARG A 25 10.24 -21.80 11.89
N ARG A 26 11.34 -22.55 11.67
CA ARG A 26 11.30 -24.02 11.62
C ARG A 26 10.80 -24.61 12.94
N LYS A 27 11.18 -24.00 14.07
CA LYS A 27 10.72 -24.43 15.40
C LYS A 27 9.22 -24.16 15.59
N LYS A 28 8.75 -22.93 15.26
CA LYS A 28 7.31 -22.57 15.28
C LYS A 28 6.47 -23.48 14.36
N GLN A 29 6.96 -23.76 13.15
CA GLN A 29 6.27 -24.65 12.21
C GLN A 29 6.18 -26.11 12.74
N ARG A 30 7.25 -26.61 13.35
CA ARG A 30 7.23 -27.95 13.98
C ARG A 30 6.24 -28.00 15.15
N GLU A 31 6.15 -26.94 15.94
CA GLU A 31 5.19 -26.85 17.04
C GLU A 31 3.74 -26.74 16.52
N LYS A 32 3.48 -25.90 15.49
CA LYS A 32 2.17 -25.81 14.82
C LYS A 32 1.76 -27.19 14.25
N ARG A 33 2.66 -27.87 13.54
CA ARG A 33 2.40 -29.24 13.04
C ARG A 33 2.12 -30.25 14.17
N ARG A 34 2.86 -30.19 15.26
CA ARG A 34 2.60 -31.05 16.43
C ARG A 34 1.25 -30.78 17.09
N ARG A 35 0.85 -29.49 17.20
CA ARG A 35 -0.47 -29.10 17.71
C ARG A 35 -1.59 -29.55 16.78
N LEU A 36 -1.41 -29.40 15.47
CA LEU A 36 -2.37 -29.84 14.46
C LEU A 36 -2.54 -31.37 14.48
N LEU A 37 -1.43 -32.11 14.49
CA LEU A 37 -1.46 -33.57 14.61
C LEU A 37 -2.15 -34.05 15.89
N ARG A 38 -1.90 -33.39 17.04
CA ARG A 38 -2.58 -33.72 18.31
C ARG A 38 -4.08 -33.46 18.27
N ARG A 39 -4.55 -32.52 17.43
CA ARG A 39 -5.99 -32.25 17.23
C ARG A 39 -6.64 -33.17 16.20
N LEU A 40 -5.89 -33.57 15.16
CA LEU A 40 -6.41 -34.41 14.07
C LEU A 40 -6.42 -35.90 14.40
N VAL A 41 -5.55 -36.38 15.27
CA VAL A 41 -5.50 -37.81 15.67
C VAL A 41 -6.83 -38.28 16.28
N PRO A 42 -7.50 -37.57 17.22
CA PRO A 42 -8.80 -37.99 17.71
C PRO A 42 -9.93 -37.87 16.66
N CYS A 43 -9.85 -36.87 15.74
CA CYS A 43 -10.85 -36.71 14.66
C CYS A 43 -10.71 -37.79 13.58
N GLY A 44 -9.50 -38.26 13.28
CA GLY A 44 -9.26 -39.35 12.32
C GLY A 44 -9.85 -40.67 12.77
N LEU A 45 -9.75 -41.00 14.05
CA LEU A 45 -10.36 -42.18 14.64
C LEU A 45 -11.92 -42.14 14.59
N LEU A 46 -12.50 -40.96 14.79
CA LEU A 46 -13.95 -40.75 14.67
C LEU A 46 -14.44 -40.87 13.21
N ALA A 47 -13.66 -40.34 12.25
CA ALA A 47 -14.00 -40.38 10.83
C ALA A 47 -13.99 -41.82 10.27
N VAL A 48 -13.04 -42.65 10.69
CA VAL A 48 -13.00 -44.09 10.30
C VAL A 48 -14.21 -44.86 10.83
N LEU A 49 -14.70 -44.54 12.03
CA LEU A 49 -15.90 -45.11 12.60
C LEU A 49 -17.18 -44.65 11.86
N CYS A 50 -17.24 -43.42 11.40
CA CYS A 50 -18.39 -42.89 10.64
C CYS A 50 -18.44 -43.43 9.20
N VAL A 51 -17.30 -43.64 8.53
CA VAL A 51 -17.25 -44.21 7.17
C VAL A 51 -17.68 -45.67 7.18
N GLY A 52 -17.39 -46.43 8.24
CA GLY A 52 -17.87 -47.80 8.40
C GLY A 52 -19.37 -47.93 8.55
N LEU A 53 -20.07 -46.92 9.07
CA LEU A 53 -21.52 -46.90 9.22
C LEU A 53 -22.27 -46.39 7.96
N VAL A 54 -21.64 -45.57 7.12
CA VAL A 54 -22.25 -45.02 5.89
C VAL A 54 -22.17 -46.01 4.73
N THR A 55 -21.20 -46.91 4.67
CA THR A 55 -21.07 -47.91 3.60
C THR A 55 -22.12 -48.99 3.69
N VAL A 56 -22.76 -49.18 4.83
CA VAL A 56 -23.88 -50.17 4.99
C VAL A 56 -25.25 -49.55 4.63
N GLY A 57 -25.36 -48.19 4.64
CA GLY A 57 -26.62 -47.49 4.33
C GLY A 57 -26.81 -47.05 2.87
N ALA A 58 -25.76 -47.06 2.04
CA ALA A 58 -25.75 -46.44 0.70
C ALA A 58 -26.23 -47.36 -0.45
N GLN A 59 -26.66 -48.58 -0.17
CA GLN A 59 -27.12 -49.50 -1.22
C GLN A 59 -28.63 -49.40 -1.56
N LEU A 60 -29.37 -48.43 -1.06
CA LEU A 60 -30.86 -48.43 -1.21
C LEU A 60 -31.49 -47.17 -1.81
N ILE A 61 -30.76 -46.22 -2.39
CA ILE A 61 -31.39 -45.05 -3.09
C ILE A 61 -30.61 -44.67 -4.35
N GLU A 62 -30.94 -45.34 -5.47
CA GLU A 62 -30.64 -44.76 -6.80
C GLU A 62 -31.74 -43.73 -7.14
N LYS A 63 -31.31 -42.45 -7.27
CA LYS A 63 -32.08 -41.41 -7.95
C LYS A 63 -31.37 -41.00 -9.22
N PRO A 64 -32.06 -40.83 -10.37
CA PRO A 64 -31.43 -40.44 -11.62
C PRO A 64 -30.96 -38.98 -11.54
N ALA A 65 -29.80 -38.71 -12.15
CA ALA A 65 -29.18 -37.39 -12.25
C ALA A 65 -30.03 -36.45 -13.12
N PRO A 66 -30.16 -35.17 -12.78
CA PRO A 66 -30.79 -34.18 -13.65
C PRO A 66 -29.88 -33.85 -14.84
N GLU A 67 -30.47 -33.85 -16.01
CA GLU A 67 -29.89 -33.51 -17.31
C GLU A 67 -29.48 -32.04 -17.31
N MET A 68 -28.18 -31.78 -17.53
CA MET A 68 -27.65 -30.41 -17.65
C MET A 68 -28.02 -29.83 -19.03
N VAL A 69 -28.95 -28.91 -19.05
CA VAL A 69 -29.25 -28.08 -20.22
C VAL A 69 -28.09 -27.10 -20.44
N LYS A 70 -27.31 -27.32 -21.51
CA LYS A 70 -26.33 -26.37 -22.02
C LYS A 70 -27.08 -25.15 -22.58
N ALA A 71 -27.11 -24.07 -21.84
CA ALA A 71 -27.50 -22.78 -22.37
C ALA A 71 -26.27 -22.10 -23.00
N GLU A 72 -26.07 -22.28 -24.29
CA GLU A 72 -25.17 -21.45 -25.11
C GLU A 72 -25.87 -20.11 -25.36
N ARG A 73 -25.47 -19.09 -24.59
CA ARG A 73 -25.70 -17.69 -25.00
C ARG A 73 -24.41 -17.17 -25.58
N PRO A 74 -24.41 -16.70 -26.84
CA PRO A 74 -23.26 -15.99 -27.37
C PRO A 74 -23.08 -14.69 -26.58
N PHE A 75 -21.94 -14.55 -25.93
CA PHE A 75 -21.52 -13.30 -25.29
C PHE A 75 -21.30 -12.26 -26.40
N GLN A 76 -22.29 -11.41 -26.63
CA GLN A 76 -22.07 -10.22 -27.46
C GLN A 76 -21.18 -9.28 -26.66
N VAL A 77 -19.92 -9.20 -27.08
CA VAL A 77 -19.04 -8.11 -26.67
C VAL A 77 -19.63 -6.84 -27.30
N THR A 78 -20.50 -6.18 -26.57
CA THR A 78 -20.80 -4.77 -26.86
C THR A 78 -19.49 -4.04 -26.63
N SER A 79 -18.92 -3.48 -27.71
CA SER A 79 -17.82 -2.55 -27.59
C SER A 79 -18.27 -1.45 -26.63
N VAL A 80 -17.76 -1.49 -25.40
CA VAL A 80 -17.84 -0.34 -24.50
C VAL A 80 -17.11 0.75 -25.28
N ALA A 81 -17.86 1.79 -25.69
CA ALA A 81 -17.25 2.99 -26.22
C ALA A 81 -16.16 3.37 -25.21
N SER A 82 -14.92 3.47 -25.68
CA SER A 82 -13.81 3.92 -24.86
C SER A 82 -14.28 5.22 -24.19
N ALA A 83 -14.27 5.24 -22.87
CA ALA A 83 -14.47 6.49 -22.14
C ALA A 83 -13.54 7.54 -22.79
N PRO A 84 -13.98 8.79 -22.94
CA PRO A 84 -13.10 9.83 -23.44
C PRO A 84 -11.82 9.75 -22.61
N ALA A 85 -10.67 9.72 -23.30
CA ALA A 85 -9.39 9.77 -22.63
C ALA A 85 -9.46 10.94 -21.65
N LEU A 86 -9.28 10.64 -20.36
CA LEU A 86 -9.24 11.69 -19.34
C LEU A 86 -8.16 12.66 -19.82
N GLU A 87 -8.56 13.94 -20.04
CA GLU A 87 -7.60 15.01 -20.29
C GLU A 87 -6.58 14.95 -19.15
N PRO A 88 -5.28 14.97 -19.43
CA PRO A 88 -4.28 14.93 -18.37
C PRO A 88 -4.55 16.07 -17.39
N TYR A 89 -4.37 15.84 -16.10
CA TYR A 89 -4.54 16.84 -15.06
C TYR A 89 -3.67 18.05 -15.39
N ALA A 90 -4.30 19.16 -15.81
CA ALA A 90 -3.57 20.37 -16.18
C ALA A 90 -3.03 21.05 -14.91
N ARG A 91 -1.76 21.43 -14.92
CA ARG A 91 -1.20 22.26 -13.84
C ARG A 91 -1.99 23.56 -13.72
N ALA A 92 -2.25 23.98 -12.48
CA ALA A 92 -2.83 25.28 -12.22
C ALA A 92 -1.87 26.38 -12.66
N VAL A 93 -2.43 27.50 -13.12
CA VAL A 93 -1.66 28.61 -13.67
C VAL A 93 -1.71 29.81 -12.72
N SER A 94 -0.54 30.40 -12.45
CA SER A 94 -0.45 31.66 -11.71
C SER A 94 -0.94 32.84 -12.58
N GLY A 95 -1.65 33.75 -11.96
CA GLY A 95 -2.23 34.92 -12.60
C GLY A 95 -1.87 36.23 -11.87
N PRO A 96 -2.40 37.36 -12.34
CA PRO A 96 -2.11 38.66 -11.72
C PRO A 96 -2.60 38.76 -10.28
N ASP A 97 -3.59 37.96 -9.90
CA ASP A 97 -4.18 37.93 -8.55
C ASP A 97 -3.53 36.88 -7.63
N THR A 98 -2.56 36.10 -8.13
CA THR A 98 -1.83 35.12 -7.34
C THR A 98 -1.00 35.80 -6.25
N ILE A 99 -1.25 35.43 -4.99
CA ILE A 99 -0.53 35.97 -3.83
C ILE A 99 0.87 35.35 -3.77
N GLN A 100 1.90 36.18 -3.83
CA GLN A 100 3.28 35.76 -3.60
C GLN A 100 3.56 35.75 -2.09
N LEU A 101 3.77 34.54 -1.51
CA LEU A 101 4.06 34.38 -0.10
C LEU A 101 5.50 34.81 0.22
N GLY A 102 5.64 35.75 1.15
CA GLY A 102 6.92 36.32 1.55
C GLY A 102 7.71 35.47 2.57
N GLU A 103 8.76 36.08 3.11
CA GLU A 103 9.65 35.45 4.09
C GLU A 103 8.96 35.13 5.43
N ASP A 104 7.86 35.86 5.76
CA ASP A 104 7.04 35.59 6.96
C ASP A 104 6.34 34.22 6.89
N PHE A 105 6.20 33.64 5.70
CA PHE A 105 5.67 32.30 5.53
C PHE A 105 6.80 31.26 5.72
N PRO A 106 6.71 30.39 6.75
CA PRO A 106 7.86 29.59 7.21
C PRO A 106 8.27 28.47 6.24
N SER A 107 7.37 28.00 5.35
CA SER A 107 7.70 26.95 4.38
C SER A 107 8.60 27.52 3.28
N ARG A 108 9.55 26.69 2.81
CA ARG A 108 10.44 27.05 1.70
C ARG A 108 9.72 27.07 0.36
N CYS A 109 8.78 26.16 0.17
CA CYS A 109 7.96 26.01 -1.02
C CYS A 109 6.50 25.83 -0.58
N ALA A 110 5.56 26.43 -1.30
CA ALA A 110 4.13 26.28 -1.07
C ALA A 110 3.37 26.60 -2.34
N VAL A 111 2.20 25.96 -2.50
CA VAL A 111 1.20 26.29 -3.52
C VAL A 111 -0.19 26.08 -2.95
N LEU A 112 -1.09 26.99 -3.25
CA LEU A 112 -2.53 26.87 -2.99
C LEU A 112 -3.26 27.00 -4.32
N VAL A 113 -4.01 25.99 -4.68
CA VAL A 113 -4.69 25.87 -5.97
C VAL A 113 -6.19 25.84 -5.75
N ASP A 114 -6.92 26.60 -6.54
CA ASP A 114 -8.35 26.43 -6.74
C ASP A 114 -8.56 25.39 -7.85
N LEU A 115 -9.09 24.22 -7.48
CA LEU A 115 -9.30 23.11 -8.41
C LEU A 115 -10.43 23.37 -9.41
N ASP A 116 -11.43 24.15 -9.04
CA ASP A 116 -12.58 24.47 -9.93
C ASP A 116 -12.15 25.37 -11.09
N THR A 117 -11.31 26.36 -10.79
CA THR A 117 -10.81 27.34 -11.77
C THR A 117 -9.43 27.01 -12.32
N ARG A 118 -8.74 26.03 -11.75
CA ARG A 118 -7.34 25.67 -12.04
C ARG A 118 -6.39 26.87 -11.97
N THR A 119 -6.62 27.72 -10.97
CA THR A 119 -5.77 28.89 -10.73
C THR A 119 -4.96 28.74 -9.44
N VAL A 120 -3.74 29.24 -9.48
CA VAL A 120 -2.91 29.35 -8.28
C VAL A 120 -3.34 30.58 -7.50
N LEU A 121 -3.89 30.37 -6.29
CA LEU A 121 -4.32 31.46 -5.40
C LEU A 121 -3.15 32.04 -4.63
N ALA A 122 -2.20 31.21 -4.17
CA ALA A 122 -1.01 31.65 -3.47
C ALA A 122 0.14 30.70 -3.75
N GLU A 123 1.36 31.24 -3.79
CA GLU A 123 2.55 30.43 -4.04
C GLU A 123 3.81 31.00 -3.40
N LYS A 124 4.77 30.12 -3.15
CA LYS A 124 6.17 30.42 -2.81
C LYS A 124 7.04 29.35 -3.42
N ASN A 125 7.93 29.72 -4.35
CA ASN A 125 8.86 28.79 -5.01
C ASN A 125 8.16 27.50 -5.49
N ALA A 126 6.95 27.62 -6.07
CA ALA A 126 6.09 26.47 -6.37
C ALA A 126 6.73 25.48 -7.35
N ASP A 127 7.53 25.96 -8.29
CA ASP A 127 8.21 25.16 -9.32
C ASP A 127 9.68 24.84 -8.95
N THR A 128 10.10 25.16 -7.73
CA THR A 128 11.43 24.75 -7.27
C THR A 128 11.47 23.26 -7.01
N VAL A 129 12.46 22.58 -7.60
CA VAL A 129 12.67 21.14 -7.41
C VAL A 129 13.04 20.85 -5.95
N ILE A 130 12.34 19.91 -5.36
CA ILE A 130 12.53 19.46 -3.98
C ILE A 130 12.63 17.93 -3.92
N SER A 131 13.17 17.42 -2.82
CA SER A 131 12.95 16.02 -2.42
C SER A 131 11.61 15.93 -1.67
N PRO A 132 10.64 15.18 -2.16
CA PRO A 132 9.29 15.14 -1.59
C PRO A 132 9.21 14.48 -0.21
N ALA A 133 10.22 13.72 0.19
CA ALA A 133 10.19 12.92 1.41
C ALA A 133 8.88 12.07 1.45
N SER A 134 8.23 11.96 2.62
CA SER A 134 7.00 11.15 2.77
C SER A 134 5.77 11.65 2.00
N MET A 135 5.81 12.82 1.36
CA MET A 135 4.75 13.21 0.41
C MET A 135 4.65 12.22 -0.77
N THR A 136 5.74 11.53 -1.09
CA THR A 136 5.79 10.40 -2.03
C THR A 136 4.64 9.41 -1.82
N LYS A 137 4.25 9.17 -0.56
CA LYS A 137 3.25 8.16 -0.20
C LYS A 137 1.84 8.49 -0.70
N VAL A 138 1.58 9.75 -1.07
CA VAL A 138 0.32 10.13 -1.74
C VAL A 138 0.25 9.46 -3.12
N LEU A 139 1.34 9.50 -3.90
CA LEU A 139 1.41 8.79 -5.18
C LEU A 139 1.40 7.26 -4.96
N THR A 140 2.05 6.77 -3.91
CA THR A 140 2.05 5.35 -3.58
C THR A 140 0.63 4.81 -3.35
N VAL A 141 -0.20 5.49 -2.55
CA VAL A 141 -1.57 5.05 -2.33
C VAL A 141 -2.45 5.25 -3.56
N LEU A 142 -2.23 6.30 -4.36
CA LEU A 142 -2.94 6.51 -5.62
C LEU A 142 -2.70 5.34 -6.58
N VAL A 143 -1.44 5.03 -6.88
CA VAL A 143 -1.08 3.94 -7.79
C VAL A 143 -1.59 2.60 -7.25
N ALA A 144 -1.46 2.34 -5.95
CA ALA A 144 -2.00 1.11 -5.36
C ALA A 144 -3.52 1.02 -5.50
N ALA A 145 -4.25 2.12 -5.25
CA ALA A 145 -5.70 2.16 -5.34
C ALA A 145 -6.24 1.97 -6.77
N GLU A 146 -5.46 2.35 -7.78
CA GLU A 146 -5.83 2.12 -9.18
C GLU A 146 -5.62 0.68 -9.64
N HIS A 147 -4.82 -0.10 -8.91
CA HIS A 147 -4.50 -1.50 -9.24
C HIS A 147 -5.17 -2.52 -8.32
N ILE A 148 -5.89 -2.08 -7.30
CA ILE A 148 -6.55 -2.94 -6.30
C ILE A 148 -8.05 -2.69 -6.36
N THR A 149 -8.82 -3.75 -6.58
CA THR A 149 -10.28 -3.68 -6.56
C THR A 149 -10.82 -3.65 -5.12
N GLU A 150 -12.07 -3.18 -4.94
CA GLU A 150 -12.72 -3.17 -3.61
C GLU A 150 -12.73 -4.55 -2.93
N ALA A 151 -12.91 -5.62 -3.71
CA ALA A 151 -12.89 -7.00 -3.18
C ALA A 151 -11.51 -7.44 -2.67
N GLU A 152 -10.44 -6.96 -3.28
CA GLU A 152 -9.05 -7.27 -2.89
C GLU A 152 -8.60 -6.48 -1.66
N LEU A 153 -9.34 -5.46 -1.22
CA LEU A 153 -9.03 -4.75 0.02
C LEU A 153 -9.14 -5.64 1.27
N ASP A 154 -9.96 -6.69 1.20
CA ASP A 154 -10.11 -7.67 2.26
C ASP A 154 -9.13 -8.85 2.13
N ASP A 155 -8.35 -8.92 1.04
CA ASP A 155 -7.23 -9.84 0.93
C ASP A 155 -6.19 -9.53 2.00
N THR A 156 -5.34 -10.50 2.27
CA THR A 156 -4.34 -10.38 3.32
C THR A 156 -2.92 -10.33 2.76
N PHE A 157 -2.11 -9.47 3.34
CA PHE A 157 -0.67 -9.39 3.11
C PHE A 157 0.09 -9.87 4.35
N THR A 158 1.08 -10.73 4.15
CA THR A 158 1.97 -11.19 5.23
C THR A 158 3.29 -10.44 5.17
N MET A 159 3.60 -9.68 6.22
CA MET A 159 4.80 -8.87 6.30
C MET A 159 6.07 -9.73 6.21
N THR A 160 6.98 -9.32 5.34
CA THR A 160 8.23 -10.04 5.10
C THR A 160 9.40 -9.44 5.89
N ILE A 161 10.42 -10.27 6.12
CA ILE A 161 11.65 -9.81 6.77
C ILE A 161 12.38 -8.75 5.92
N ASP A 162 12.34 -8.88 4.59
CA ASP A 162 13.04 -7.94 3.71
C ASP A 162 12.46 -6.53 3.83
N ILE A 163 11.14 -6.39 4.00
CA ILE A 163 10.48 -5.11 4.24
C ILE A 163 10.88 -4.54 5.61
N THR A 164 10.81 -5.34 6.67
CA THR A 164 11.15 -4.84 8.01
C THR A 164 12.64 -4.51 8.14
N ASP A 165 13.52 -5.28 7.53
CA ASP A 165 14.96 -5.00 7.51
C ASP A 165 15.26 -3.73 6.68
N TYR A 166 14.59 -3.53 5.53
CA TYR A 166 14.71 -2.29 4.75
C TYR A 166 14.31 -1.07 5.59
N CYS A 167 13.16 -1.12 6.27
CA CYS A 167 12.70 -0.02 7.11
C CYS A 167 13.65 0.27 8.27
N TYR A 168 14.17 -0.77 8.92
CA TYR A 168 15.11 -0.62 10.03
C TYR A 168 16.44 -0.01 9.60
N VAL A 169 17.02 -0.52 8.50
CA VAL A 169 18.32 -0.04 8.00
C VAL A 169 18.27 1.43 7.58
N ASN A 170 17.15 1.84 6.97
CA ASN A 170 16.96 3.19 6.46
C ASN A 170 16.32 4.15 7.47
N GLY A 171 16.05 3.71 8.71
CA GLY A 171 15.45 4.56 9.75
C GLY A 171 14.08 5.11 9.38
N CYS A 172 13.27 4.31 8.66
CA CYS A 172 11.96 4.73 8.18
C CYS A 172 10.94 4.87 9.31
N SER A 173 9.96 5.77 9.14
CA SER A 173 8.72 5.70 9.91
C SER A 173 7.96 4.43 9.54
N VAL A 174 7.39 3.74 10.53
CA VAL A 174 6.70 2.47 10.34
C VAL A 174 5.38 2.43 11.11
N VAL A 175 4.45 1.60 10.68
CA VAL A 175 3.29 1.17 11.48
C VAL A 175 3.77 0.32 12.66
N GLY A 176 4.81 -0.46 12.45
CA GLY A 176 5.36 -1.42 13.39
C GLY A 176 4.87 -2.84 13.16
N LEU A 177 4.52 -3.15 11.91
CA LEU A 177 4.12 -4.50 11.51
C LEU A 177 5.28 -5.48 11.69
N MET A 178 5.00 -6.61 12.34
CA MET A 178 6.00 -7.62 12.67
C MET A 178 6.21 -8.60 11.51
N VAL A 179 7.41 -9.18 11.43
CA VAL A 179 7.70 -10.25 10.45
C VAL A 179 6.73 -11.42 10.65
N ASP A 180 6.17 -11.93 9.56
CA ASP A 180 5.14 -12.97 9.53
C ASP A 180 3.75 -12.50 10.04
N GLU A 181 3.59 -11.24 10.44
CA GLU A 181 2.29 -10.67 10.74
C GLU A 181 1.47 -10.54 9.46
N THR A 182 0.20 -10.92 9.54
CA THR A 182 -0.72 -10.88 8.40
C THR A 182 -1.83 -9.89 8.70
N VAL A 183 -2.00 -8.92 7.79
CA VAL A 183 -2.98 -7.84 7.90
C VAL A 183 -3.78 -7.72 6.61
N PRO A 184 -5.01 -7.20 6.64
CA PRO A 184 -5.77 -6.87 5.43
C PRO A 184 -5.05 -5.82 4.59
N VAL A 185 -5.19 -5.90 3.26
CA VAL A 185 -4.62 -4.92 2.32
C VAL A 185 -5.14 -3.51 2.62
N ARG A 186 -6.40 -3.36 3.00
CA ARG A 186 -7.00 -2.10 3.44
C ARG A 186 -6.18 -1.42 4.55
N GLU A 187 -5.66 -2.17 5.51
CA GLU A 187 -4.87 -1.62 6.61
C GLU A 187 -3.51 -1.09 6.17
N LEU A 188 -2.96 -1.61 5.07
CA LEU A 188 -1.73 -1.08 4.49
C LEU A 188 -1.94 0.34 3.94
N PHE A 189 -3.11 0.65 3.35
CA PHE A 189 -3.44 2.01 2.92
C PHE A 189 -3.45 2.99 4.10
N TYR A 190 -4.19 2.67 5.15
CA TYR A 190 -4.25 3.51 6.35
C TYR A 190 -2.89 3.61 7.04
N GLY A 191 -2.14 2.51 7.14
CA GLY A 191 -0.79 2.51 7.70
C GLY A 191 0.17 3.39 6.92
N THR A 192 0.08 3.37 5.58
CA THR A 192 0.91 4.19 4.71
C THR A 192 0.69 5.69 4.96
N ILE A 193 -0.55 6.13 5.14
CA ILE A 193 -0.88 7.56 5.28
C ILE A 193 -0.84 8.00 6.75
N LEU A 194 -1.59 7.35 7.66
CA LEU A 194 -1.76 7.83 9.03
C LEU A 194 -0.49 7.76 9.87
N SER A 195 0.29 6.69 9.69
CA SER A 195 1.58 6.47 10.37
C SER A 195 2.77 6.90 9.51
N SER A 196 2.54 7.34 8.27
CA SER A 196 3.60 7.49 7.27
C SER A 196 4.46 6.21 7.17
N GLY A 197 3.82 5.04 7.30
CA GLY A 197 4.45 3.73 7.43
C GLY A 197 5.11 3.26 6.15
N ALA A 198 6.44 3.15 6.17
CA ALA A 198 7.19 2.61 5.05
C ALA A 198 7.01 1.09 4.91
N ASP A 199 6.80 0.37 6.01
CA ASP A 199 6.46 -1.03 6.04
C ASP A 199 5.12 -1.30 5.31
N ALA A 200 4.11 -0.50 5.59
CA ALA A 200 2.83 -0.57 4.91
C ALA A 200 2.93 -0.18 3.42
N ALA A 201 3.66 0.89 3.08
CA ALA A 201 3.89 1.32 1.70
C ALA A 201 4.62 0.26 0.86
N LEU A 202 5.66 -0.38 1.42
CA LEU A 202 6.36 -1.50 0.79
C LEU A 202 5.48 -2.75 0.69
N GLY A 203 4.59 -2.94 1.67
CA GLY A 203 3.57 -3.99 1.62
C GLY A 203 2.64 -3.80 0.42
N LEU A 204 2.10 -2.59 0.22
CA LEU A 204 1.29 -2.25 -0.96
C LEU A 204 2.07 -2.46 -2.26
N ALA A 205 3.29 -1.94 -2.35
CA ALA A 205 4.14 -2.08 -3.53
C ALA A 205 4.40 -3.56 -3.88
N THR A 206 4.67 -4.38 -2.85
CA THR A 206 4.90 -5.82 -3.03
C THR A 206 3.60 -6.55 -3.41
N TYR A 207 2.47 -6.17 -2.83
CA TYR A 207 1.16 -6.77 -3.16
C TYR A 207 0.78 -6.51 -4.61
N VAL A 208 0.90 -5.25 -5.07
CA VAL A 208 0.51 -4.83 -6.42
C VAL A 208 1.46 -5.34 -7.49
N ALA A 209 2.78 -5.16 -7.30
CA ALA A 209 3.77 -5.34 -8.36
C ALA A 209 4.83 -6.41 -8.05
N GLY A 210 4.75 -7.07 -6.90
CA GLY A 210 5.71 -8.10 -6.47
C GLY A 210 7.04 -7.56 -5.93
N SER A 211 7.41 -6.31 -6.25
CA SER A 211 8.61 -5.65 -5.71
C SER A 211 8.47 -4.13 -5.70
N GLN A 212 9.33 -3.46 -4.91
CA GLN A 212 9.39 -2.00 -4.92
C GLN A 212 9.81 -1.46 -6.30
N GLU A 213 10.77 -2.09 -6.95
CA GLU A 213 11.31 -1.66 -8.25
C GLU A 213 10.23 -1.68 -9.33
N ALA A 214 9.44 -2.77 -9.40
CA ALA A 214 8.34 -2.88 -10.34
C ALA A 214 7.23 -1.86 -10.03
N PHE A 215 6.95 -1.62 -8.75
CA PHE A 215 5.97 -0.62 -8.33
C PHE A 215 6.41 0.82 -8.64
N VAL A 216 7.69 1.12 -8.51
CA VAL A 216 8.27 2.43 -8.89
C VAL A 216 8.14 2.68 -10.39
N ALA A 217 8.21 1.64 -11.23
CA ALA A 217 7.91 1.80 -12.65
C ALA A 217 6.46 2.28 -12.86
N LEU A 218 5.47 1.65 -12.18
CA LEU A 218 4.07 2.10 -12.24
C LEU A 218 3.90 3.53 -11.69
N MET A 219 4.64 3.90 -10.65
CA MET A 219 4.61 5.28 -10.15
C MET A 219 5.08 6.28 -11.21
N ASN A 220 6.16 5.99 -11.92
CA ASN A 220 6.67 6.89 -12.96
C ASN A 220 5.77 6.89 -14.22
N GLU A 221 5.15 5.76 -14.58
CA GLU A 221 4.10 5.70 -15.60
C GLU A 221 2.93 6.63 -15.23
N LYS A 222 2.50 6.64 -13.96
CA LYS A 222 1.47 7.57 -13.47
C LYS A 222 1.90 9.04 -13.60
N LEU A 223 3.16 9.39 -13.36
CA LEU A 223 3.65 10.76 -13.58
C LEU A 223 3.57 11.16 -15.06
N GLU A 224 3.81 10.23 -15.99
CA GLU A 224 3.63 10.46 -17.43
C GLU A 224 2.14 10.70 -17.76
N GLU A 225 1.24 9.86 -17.23
CA GLU A 225 -0.22 10.04 -17.38
C GLU A 225 -0.73 11.38 -16.84
N LEU A 226 -0.17 11.83 -15.72
CA LEU A 226 -0.49 13.12 -15.10
C LEU A 226 0.18 14.32 -15.82
N GLY A 227 1.05 14.06 -16.81
CA GLY A 227 1.74 15.12 -17.56
C GLY A 227 2.78 15.91 -16.75
N ILE A 228 3.39 15.29 -15.74
CA ILE A 228 4.36 15.93 -14.85
C ILE A 228 5.75 15.25 -14.82
N ALA A 229 5.98 14.24 -15.67
CA ALA A 229 7.24 13.49 -15.72
C ALA A 229 8.47 14.35 -16.12
N ASP A 230 8.28 15.54 -16.64
CA ASP A 230 9.35 16.49 -16.97
C ASP A 230 10.01 17.08 -15.72
N THR A 231 9.29 17.21 -14.61
CA THR A 231 9.76 17.80 -13.34
C THR A 231 9.75 16.83 -12.17
N ALA A 232 8.93 15.76 -12.24
CA ALA A 232 8.81 14.74 -11.21
C ALA A 232 9.42 13.41 -11.66
N HIS A 233 10.17 12.78 -10.77
CA HIS A 233 10.69 11.42 -10.93
C HIS A 233 10.86 10.78 -9.57
N PHE A 234 10.37 9.55 -9.37
CA PHE A 234 10.45 8.84 -8.11
C PHE A 234 11.27 7.56 -8.25
N THR A 235 12.13 7.30 -7.26
CA THR A 235 13.03 6.15 -7.23
C THR A 235 12.66 5.12 -6.16
N ASN A 236 11.73 5.47 -5.27
CA ASN A 236 11.20 4.57 -4.25
C ASN A 236 9.77 4.98 -3.85
N CYS A 237 9.04 4.05 -3.23
CA CYS A 237 7.64 4.27 -2.83
C CYS A 237 7.46 4.84 -1.42
N VAL A 238 8.54 5.14 -0.70
CA VAL A 238 8.49 5.54 0.72
C VAL A 238 8.96 6.96 0.99
N GLY A 239 9.66 7.58 0.01
CA GLY A 239 10.17 8.95 0.10
C GLY A 239 11.54 9.05 0.77
N LEU A 240 12.38 8.02 0.68
CA LEU A 240 13.78 8.13 1.04
C LEU A 240 14.52 9.02 0.05
N TYR A 241 15.50 9.74 0.56
CA TYR A 241 16.30 10.64 -0.25
C TYR A 241 17.14 9.89 -1.30
N ASP A 242 17.05 10.40 -2.51
CA ASP A 242 17.90 10.06 -3.65
C ASP A 242 17.95 11.31 -4.53
N GLU A 243 19.08 11.58 -5.21
CA GLU A 243 19.20 12.77 -6.07
C GLU A 243 18.21 12.77 -7.23
N ALA A 244 17.85 11.60 -7.72
CA ALA A 244 16.85 11.42 -8.77
C ALA A 244 15.41 11.41 -8.24
N HIS A 245 15.20 11.28 -6.89
CA HIS A 245 13.88 11.28 -6.25
C HIS A 245 13.42 12.72 -6.00
N LYS A 246 12.69 13.28 -6.95
CA LYS A 246 12.41 14.72 -7.00
C LYS A 246 11.04 15.04 -7.59
N CYS A 247 10.52 16.18 -7.21
CA CYS A 247 9.34 16.82 -7.81
C CYS A 247 9.32 18.30 -7.43
N THR A 248 8.27 19.03 -7.83
CA THR A 248 7.92 20.36 -7.32
C THR A 248 6.69 20.29 -6.42
N VAL A 249 6.36 21.34 -5.68
CA VAL A 249 5.08 21.36 -4.94
C VAL A 249 3.90 21.56 -5.90
N SER A 250 4.11 22.14 -7.08
CA SER A 250 3.12 22.18 -8.17
C SER A 250 2.79 20.75 -8.65
N ASP A 251 3.79 19.87 -8.80
CA ASP A 251 3.56 18.46 -9.16
C ASP A 251 2.81 17.73 -8.06
N MET A 252 3.16 18.01 -6.79
CA MET A 252 2.44 17.41 -5.66
C MET A 252 0.97 17.83 -5.59
N ALA A 253 0.63 19.05 -6.03
CA ALA A 253 -0.77 19.47 -6.13
C ALA A 253 -1.53 18.65 -7.19
N VAL A 254 -0.93 18.38 -8.35
CA VAL A 254 -1.51 17.51 -9.40
C VAL A 254 -1.70 16.07 -8.89
N ILE A 255 -0.68 15.51 -8.22
CA ILE A 255 -0.77 14.16 -7.62
C ILE A 255 -1.88 14.11 -6.57
N LEU A 256 -1.98 15.14 -5.73
CA LEU A 256 -3.02 15.20 -4.68
C LEU A 256 -4.42 15.34 -5.27
N GLU A 257 -4.59 16.14 -6.33
CA GLU A 257 -5.86 16.27 -7.06
C GLU A 257 -6.29 14.89 -7.59
N ALA A 258 -5.39 14.18 -8.30
CA ALA A 258 -5.67 12.85 -8.81
C ALA A 258 -6.02 11.85 -7.69
N ALA A 259 -5.31 11.92 -6.56
CA ALA A 259 -5.62 11.10 -5.39
C ALA A 259 -6.99 11.43 -4.78
N MET A 260 -7.40 12.70 -4.78
CA MET A 260 -8.71 13.12 -4.26
C MET A 260 -9.87 12.73 -5.18
N ASP A 261 -9.62 12.48 -6.46
CA ASP A 261 -10.63 11.96 -7.40
C ASP A 261 -10.86 10.43 -7.23
N ASN A 262 -9.93 9.73 -6.60
CA ASN A 262 -10.10 8.33 -6.25
C ASN A 262 -10.78 8.20 -4.87
N ASP A 263 -11.89 7.46 -4.79
CA ASP A 263 -12.71 7.34 -3.59
C ASP A 263 -11.94 6.75 -2.40
N LEU A 264 -11.17 5.69 -2.61
CA LEU A 264 -10.36 5.05 -1.57
C LEU A 264 -9.25 5.99 -1.07
N CYS A 265 -8.54 6.65 -1.98
CA CYS A 265 -7.51 7.62 -1.61
C CYS A 265 -8.10 8.78 -0.81
N ARG A 266 -9.25 9.32 -1.24
CA ARG A 266 -9.95 10.41 -0.53
C ARG A 266 -10.36 9.98 0.87
N GLU A 267 -10.88 8.76 1.04
CA GLU A 267 -11.22 8.19 2.34
C GLU A 267 -9.99 8.10 3.25
N VAL A 268 -8.91 7.49 2.76
CA VAL A 268 -7.69 7.25 3.54
C VAL A 268 -6.95 8.56 3.88
N LEU A 269 -6.83 9.48 2.91
CA LEU A 269 -6.19 10.78 3.12
C LEU A 269 -6.99 11.68 4.07
N GLY A 270 -8.33 11.56 4.06
CA GLY A 270 -9.22 12.29 4.96
C GLY A 270 -9.37 11.68 6.34
N ALA A 271 -8.87 10.47 6.56
CA ALA A 271 -9.02 9.78 7.84
C ALA A 271 -8.19 10.42 8.95
N ARG A 272 -8.78 10.57 10.14
CA ARG A 272 -8.11 11.06 11.35
C ARG A 272 -7.48 9.92 12.14
N THR A 273 -8.21 8.84 12.26
CA THR A 273 -7.82 7.61 12.97
C THR A 273 -8.35 6.40 12.22
N TYR A 274 -7.69 5.29 12.41
CA TYR A 274 -8.14 3.97 11.96
C TYR A 274 -7.75 2.94 13.01
N GLU A 275 -8.67 2.03 13.35
CA GLU A 275 -8.42 0.93 14.27
C GLU A 275 -8.22 -0.35 13.46
N THR A 276 -7.03 -0.95 13.58
CA THR A 276 -6.70 -2.17 12.85
C THR A 276 -7.33 -3.39 13.52
N LEU A 277 -7.49 -4.45 12.74
CA LEU A 277 -7.94 -5.73 13.28
C LEU A 277 -6.87 -6.33 14.22
N PRO A 278 -7.31 -7.08 15.25
CA PRO A 278 -6.40 -7.83 16.09
C PRO A 278 -5.58 -8.86 15.30
N THR A 279 -4.28 -8.92 15.58
CA THR A 279 -3.37 -9.93 15.04
C THR A 279 -2.73 -10.74 16.17
N ALA A 280 -1.90 -11.73 15.83
CA ALA A 280 -1.16 -12.48 16.84
C ALA A 280 -0.06 -11.65 17.53
N ASP A 281 0.45 -10.62 16.84
CA ASP A 281 1.50 -9.74 17.32
C ASP A 281 0.92 -8.46 17.96
N HIS A 282 -0.30 -8.05 17.55
CA HIS A 282 -1.08 -6.95 18.11
C HIS A 282 -2.49 -7.44 18.52
N PRO A 283 -2.63 -8.13 19.67
CA PRO A 283 -3.89 -8.79 20.06
C PRO A 283 -5.08 -7.85 20.28
N GLU A 284 -4.83 -6.58 20.54
CA GLU A 284 -5.86 -5.53 20.73
C GLU A 284 -6.05 -4.66 19.47
N GLY A 285 -5.35 -4.99 18.38
CA GLY A 285 -5.22 -4.08 17.25
C GLY A 285 -4.34 -2.87 17.55
N GLN A 286 -4.29 -1.92 16.62
CA GLN A 286 -3.54 -0.67 16.75
C GLN A 286 -4.43 0.50 16.36
N ILE A 287 -4.30 1.63 17.05
CA ILE A 287 -4.96 2.86 16.65
C ILE A 287 -3.96 3.70 15.84
N LEU A 288 -4.11 3.70 14.54
CA LEU A 288 -3.36 4.55 13.64
C LEU A 288 -3.96 5.96 13.69
N SER A 289 -3.15 6.99 13.76
CA SER A 289 -3.66 8.36 13.83
C SER A 289 -2.83 9.33 13.01
N ASN A 290 -3.52 10.22 12.31
CA ASN A 290 -2.89 11.34 11.63
C ASN A 290 -2.50 12.41 12.65
N TRP A 291 -1.28 12.29 13.17
CA TRP A 291 -0.80 13.20 14.21
C TRP A 291 -0.51 14.62 13.71
N PHE A 292 -0.44 14.83 12.39
CA PHE A 292 -0.34 16.16 11.81
C PHE A 292 -1.67 16.92 11.94
N LEU A 293 -2.80 16.27 11.66
CA LEU A 293 -4.12 16.90 11.80
C LEU A 293 -4.39 17.29 13.26
N ARG A 294 -3.96 16.49 14.23
CA ARG A 294 -4.08 16.82 15.64
C ARG A 294 -3.41 18.15 16.04
N ARG A 295 -2.35 18.55 15.30
CA ARG A 295 -1.62 19.79 15.57
C ARG A 295 -2.22 21.02 14.90
N ILE A 296 -3.12 20.83 13.96
CA ILE A 296 -3.76 21.91 13.21
C ILE A 296 -5.09 22.29 13.87
N GLU A 297 -5.70 21.37 14.61
CA GLU A 297 -7.04 21.50 15.21
C GLU A 297 -7.02 22.08 16.63
N ASP A 298 -5.87 22.16 17.30
CA ASP A 298 -5.66 22.81 18.59
C ASP A 298 -5.27 24.29 18.38
#